data_b82d24cdcc9e86feb4c3fab642847ea7
#
_entry.id   b82d24cdcc9e86feb4c3fab642847ea7
#
_cell.length_a   1.000
_cell.length_b   1.000
_cell.length_c   1.000
_cell.angle_alpha   90.00
_cell.angle_beta   90.00
_cell.angle_gamma   90.00
#
_symmetry.space_group_name_H-M   'P 1'
#
loop_
_entity.id
_entity.type
_entity.pdbx_description
1 polymer ?
#
loop_
_entity_poly.entity_id
_entity_poly.type
_entity_poly.pdbx_seq_one_letter_code
_entity_poly.pdbx_strand_id
1 'polypeptide(L)'
;MGDRCPNYALVPFQQHLGQNEESLSVPWAEFVGDETDEMSFEVPTDDATEAYLELQAYDVEEYGHEIRVNGVALSGFDIPPADGWQQWMDTLTGIDLVEGENTITVERDTDTTDAFVVGVVVVHWKEPA
;
A
#
# COMPACT_ATOMS: atom_id res chain seq x y z
N MET A 1 -10.67 31.49 3.51
CA MET A 1 -9.80 30.35 3.53
C MET A 1 -10.06 29.48 4.73
N GLY A 2 -9.96 28.25 4.59
CA GLY A 2 -10.17 27.32 5.67
C GLY A 2 -8.86 26.71 6.17
N ASP A 3 -8.86 26.39 7.43
CA ASP A 3 -7.79 25.57 7.97
C ASP A 3 -7.97 24.13 7.47
N ARG A 4 -6.86 23.41 7.42
CA ARG A 4 -6.83 22.00 7.06
C ARG A 4 -6.41 21.21 8.27
N CYS A 5 -6.98 20.03 8.45
CA CYS A 5 -6.59 19.13 9.51
C CYS A 5 -6.24 17.74 8.94
N PRO A 6 -5.35 17.01 9.62
CA PRO A 6 -4.97 15.68 9.16
C PRO A 6 -6.07 14.66 9.47
N ASN A 7 -6.18 13.68 8.61
CA ASN A 7 -7.00 12.49 8.83
C ASN A 7 -6.28 11.28 8.23
N TYR A 8 -6.74 10.09 8.52
CA TYR A 8 -6.11 8.86 8.04
C TYR A 8 -7.10 7.71 7.98
N ALA A 9 -6.73 6.68 7.23
CA ALA A 9 -7.42 5.40 7.20
C ALA A 9 -6.41 4.27 7.33
N LEU A 10 -6.76 3.25 8.09
CA LEU A 10 -5.92 2.08 8.32
C LEU A 10 -6.40 0.96 7.42
N VAL A 11 -5.47 0.32 6.69
CA VAL A 11 -5.78 -0.78 5.78
C VAL A 11 -4.90 -1.98 6.17
N PRO A 12 -5.44 -2.96 6.91
CA PRO A 12 -4.66 -4.14 7.33
C PRO A 12 -4.71 -5.22 6.26
N PHE A 13 -3.58 -5.50 5.62
CA PHE A 13 -3.47 -6.58 4.65
C PHE A 13 -3.06 -7.90 5.30
N GLN A 14 -1.88 -7.93 5.91
CA GLN A 14 -1.28 -9.13 6.48
C GLN A 14 -1.26 -10.27 5.46
N GLN A 15 -0.81 -9.98 4.24
CA GLN A 15 -0.85 -10.91 3.12
C GLN A 15 0.53 -11.17 2.55
N HIS A 16 0.78 -12.43 2.19
CA HIS A 16 2.04 -12.94 1.66
C HIS A 16 1.94 -13.05 0.14
N LEU A 17 2.81 -12.32 -0.56
CA LEU A 17 2.94 -12.40 -2.01
C LEU A 17 4.19 -13.22 -2.37
N GLY A 18 4.09 -14.01 -3.44
CA GLY A 18 5.19 -14.84 -3.90
C GLY A 18 4.75 -15.76 -5.02
N GLN A 19 5.71 -16.51 -5.56
CA GLN A 19 5.41 -17.49 -6.61
C GLN A 19 4.60 -18.68 -6.06
N ASN A 20 4.86 -19.06 -4.81
CA ASN A 20 4.12 -20.13 -4.14
C ASN A 20 4.21 -19.93 -2.63
N GLU A 21 3.39 -20.67 -1.89
CA GLU A 21 3.27 -20.53 -0.45
C GLU A 21 4.57 -20.86 0.29
N GLU A 22 5.41 -21.72 -0.28
CA GLU A 22 6.68 -22.12 0.32
C GLU A 22 7.81 -21.13 0.07
N SER A 23 7.60 -20.12 -0.75
CA SER A 23 8.64 -19.14 -1.08
C SER A 23 9.09 -18.31 0.12
N LEU A 24 8.27 -18.25 1.16
CA LEU A 24 8.61 -17.57 2.41
C LEU A 24 7.88 -18.27 3.57
N SER A 25 8.58 -18.48 4.68
CA SER A 25 8.00 -19.15 5.85
C SER A 25 7.36 -18.13 6.78
N VAL A 26 6.10 -17.80 6.52
CA VAL A 26 5.32 -16.80 7.27
C VAL A 26 3.91 -17.30 7.54
N PRO A 27 3.74 -18.32 8.43
CA PRO A 27 2.43 -18.92 8.66
C PRO A 27 1.41 -17.96 9.24
N TRP A 28 1.85 -16.80 9.72
CA TRP A 28 1.01 -15.75 10.31
C TRP A 28 0.44 -14.79 9.25
N ALA A 29 0.77 -14.98 7.96
CA ALA A 29 0.24 -14.17 6.86
C ALA A 29 -0.47 -15.07 5.86
N GLU A 30 -1.56 -14.55 5.27
CA GLU A 30 -2.31 -15.27 4.24
C GLU A 30 -1.57 -15.21 2.91
N PHE A 31 -1.33 -16.36 2.29
CA PHE A 31 -0.73 -16.40 0.96
C PHE A 31 -1.79 -16.05 -0.10
N VAL A 32 -1.47 -15.08 -0.98
CA VAL A 32 -2.40 -14.58 -2.00
C VAL A 32 -1.84 -14.66 -3.42
N GLY A 33 -0.58 -15.00 -3.60
CA GLY A 33 0.03 -15.12 -4.93
C GLY A 33 0.68 -13.82 -5.38
N ASP A 34 0.30 -13.29 -6.54
CA ASP A 34 0.98 -12.15 -7.16
C ASP A 34 0.37 -10.80 -6.81
N GLU A 35 -0.80 -10.79 -6.23
CA GLU A 35 -1.54 -9.56 -5.94
C GLU A 35 -2.32 -9.72 -4.64
N THR A 36 -2.34 -8.67 -3.81
CA THR A 36 -3.17 -8.64 -2.61
C THR A 36 -4.65 -8.58 -2.99
N ASP A 37 -5.52 -8.87 -2.02
CA ASP A 37 -6.92 -8.52 -2.15
C ASP A 37 -7.05 -7.02 -2.38
N GLU A 38 -8.07 -6.60 -3.12
CA GLU A 38 -8.42 -5.20 -3.22
C GLU A 38 -9.07 -4.78 -1.92
N MET A 39 -8.40 -3.91 -1.19
CA MET A 39 -8.90 -3.38 0.07
C MET A 39 -9.49 -2.00 -0.16
N SER A 40 -10.49 -1.65 0.64
CA SER A 40 -11.11 -0.34 0.55
C SER A 40 -10.92 0.46 1.83
N PHE A 41 -10.97 1.77 1.70
CA PHE A 41 -10.95 2.70 2.82
C PHE A 41 -11.83 3.90 2.50
N GLU A 42 -12.37 4.53 3.55
CA GLU A 42 -13.30 5.64 3.42
C GLU A 42 -12.58 6.98 3.60
N VAL A 43 -12.87 7.92 2.72
CA VAL A 43 -12.45 9.31 2.82
C VAL A 43 -13.71 10.17 2.95
N PRO A 44 -13.87 10.93 4.04
CA PRO A 44 -15.14 11.64 4.32
C PRO A 44 -15.26 12.99 3.62
N THR A 45 -14.41 13.30 2.66
CA THR A 45 -14.40 14.60 2.00
C THR A 45 -14.09 14.46 0.51
N ASP A 46 -14.60 15.37 -0.31
CA ASP A 46 -14.21 15.50 -1.71
C ASP A 46 -13.03 16.47 -1.91
N ASP A 47 -12.47 16.98 -0.82
CA ASP A 47 -11.39 17.97 -0.82
C ASP A 47 -10.21 17.48 0.02
N ALA A 48 -9.73 16.27 -0.26
CA ALA A 48 -8.52 15.72 0.35
C ALA A 48 -7.29 16.22 -0.39
N THR A 49 -6.29 16.69 0.38
CA THR A 49 -5.03 17.19 -0.16
C THR A 49 -3.84 16.59 0.58
N GLU A 50 -2.64 16.73 -0.02
CA GLU A 50 -1.38 16.31 0.58
C GLU A 50 -1.42 14.84 1.04
N ALA A 51 -2.00 14.00 0.20
CA ALA A 51 -2.16 12.58 0.52
C ALA A 51 -0.83 11.84 0.39
N TYR A 52 -0.58 10.93 1.34
CA TYR A 52 0.54 10.01 1.29
C TYR A 52 0.17 8.71 2.00
N LEU A 53 0.95 7.65 1.77
CA LEU A 53 0.76 6.40 2.49
C LEU A 53 2.03 5.98 3.19
N GLU A 54 1.84 5.23 4.27
CA GLU A 54 2.87 4.49 4.96
C GLU A 54 2.55 3.00 4.84
N LEU A 55 3.55 2.19 4.53
CA LEU A 55 3.36 0.77 4.28
C LEU A 55 4.40 -0.01 5.06
N GLN A 56 3.96 -1.08 5.71
CA GLN A 56 4.84 -2.05 6.35
C GLN A 56 5.02 -3.23 5.40
N ALA A 57 6.27 -3.59 5.14
CA ALA A 57 6.60 -4.75 4.32
C ALA A 57 7.68 -5.60 4.99
N TYR A 58 7.63 -6.90 4.75
CA TYR A 58 8.54 -7.88 5.37
C TYR A 58 9.29 -8.64 4.29
N ASP A 59 10.62 -8.62 4.38
CA ASP A 59 11.55 -9.38 3.52
C ASP A 59 11.45 -9.08 2.04
N VAL A 60 11.34 -7.82 1.65
CA VAL A 60 11.43 -7.42 0.25
C VAL A 60 12.89 -7.53 -0.20
N GLU A 61 13.17 -8.24 -1.29
CA GLU A 61 14.54 -8.45 -1.81
C GLU A 61 14.78 -7.78 -3.16
N GLU A 62 13.71 -7.47 -3.89
CA GLU A 62 13.81 -6.92 -5.24
C GLU A 62 12.98 -5.65 -5.37
N TYR A 63 13.37 -4.76 -6.28
CA TYR A 63 12.55 -3.65 -6.73
C TYR A 63 11.50 -4.12 -7.75
N GLY A 64 10.57 -3.25 -8.09
CA GLY A 64 9.62 -3.47 -9.19
C GLY A 64 8.19 -3.77 -8.76
N HIS A 65 7.96 -3.94 -7.46
CA HIS A 65 6.60 -4.17 -6.96
C HIS A 65 5.79 -2.89 -7.02
N GLU A 66 4.50 -3.00 -7.31
CA GLU A 66 3.63 -1.84 -7.50
C GLU A 66 2.57 -1.73 -6.42
N ILE A 67 2.25 -0.49 -6.06
CA ILE A 67 1.12 -0.15 -5.23
C ILE A 67 0.15 0.65 -6.09
N ARG A 68 -1.12 0.27 -6.08
CA ARG A 68 -2.17 0.96 -6.84
C ARG A 68 -3.22 1.51 -5.89
N VAL A 69 -3.56 2.76 -6.07
CA VAL A 69 -4.66 3.41 -5.35
C VAL A 69 -5.68 3.85 -6.39
N ASN A 70 -6.92 3.42 -6.23
CA ASN A 70 -8.00 3.66 -7.19
C ASN A 70 -7.62 3.21 -8.62
N GLY A 71 -6.87 2.10 -8.71
CA GLY A 71 -6.44 1.53 -9.98
C GLY A 71 -5.24 2.21 -10.64
N VAL A 72 -4.66 3.23 -10.01
CA VAL A 72 -3.52 3.99 -10.55
C VAL A 72 -2.27 3.63 -9.77
N ALA A 73 -1.22 3.19 -10.47
CA ALA A 73 0.06 2.88 -9.84
C ALA A 73 0.74 4.14 -9.31
N LEU A 74 1.36 4.02 -8.13
CA LEU A 74 2.22 5.09 -7.62
C LEU A 74 3.40 5.25 -8.56
N SER A 75 3.70 6.49 -8.92
CA SER A 75 4.73 6.77 -9.90
C SER A 75 6.10 6.93 -9.25
N GLY A 76 7.11 6.38 -9.90
CA GLY A 76 8.49 6.76 -9.71
C GLY A 76 9.24 6.07 -8.58
N PHE A 77 8.59 5.41 -7.66
CA PHE A 77 9.30 4.77 -6.56
C PHE A 77 8.53 3.55 -6.08
N ASP A 78 9.23 2.47 -5.83
CA ASP A 78 8.62 1.24 -5.35
C ASP A 78 9.21 0.84 -3.99
N ILE A 79 8.69 -0.24 -3.41
CA ILE A 79 9.10 -0.70 -2.09
C ILE A 79 10.56 -1.14 -2.14
N PRO A 80 11.46 -0.51 -1.37
CA PRO A 80 12.87 -0.86 -1.42
C PRO A 80 13.16 -2.20 -0.75
N PRO A 81 14.22 -2.90 -1.19
CA PRO A 81 14.65 -4.12 -0.51
C PRO A 81 15.12 -3.84 0.91
N ALA A 82 14.72 -4.70 1.84
CA ALA A 82 15.20 -4.68 3.22
C ALA A 82 14.91 -6.03 3.88
N ASP A 83 15.80 -6.48 4.74
CA ASP A 83 15.58 -7.68 5.54
C ASP A 83 14.62 -7.37 6.69
N GLY A 84 13.71 -8.31 6.97
CA GLY A 84 12.74 -8.17 8.05
C GLY A 84 11.71 -7.09 7.77
N TRP A 85 11.12 -6.55 8.82
CA TRP A 85 10.12 -5.50 8.71
C TRP A 85 10.75 -4.16 8.41
N GLN A 86 10.15 -3.45 7.45
CA GLN A 86 10.45 -2.07 7.16
C GLN A 86 9.18 -1.25 7.09
N GLN A 87 9.31 0.04 7.32
CA GLN A 87 8.25 1.00 7.06
C GLN A 87 8.72 1.90 5.92
N TRP A 88 7.86 2.07 4.94
CA TRP A 88 8.14 2.84 3.74
C TRP A 88 7.00 3.82 3.50
N MET A 89 7.32 4.97 2.98
CA MET A 89 6.36 6.04 2.76
C MET A 89 6.50 6.58 1.35
N ASP A 90 5.36 6.88 0.73
CA ASP A 90 5.35 7.59 -0.55
C ASP A 90 4.14 8.52 -0.62
N THR A 91 4.29 9.56 -1.44
CA THR A 91 3.21 10.50 -1.68
C THR A 91 2.27 9.93 -2.75
N LEU A 92 1.00 10.35 -2.68
CA LEU A 92 -0.01 9.98 -3.68
C LEU A 92 -0.10 11.04 -4.78
N THR A 93 1.07 11.51 -5.25
CA THR A 93 1.15 12.51 -6.32
C THR A 93 0.53 11.96 -7.61
N GLY A 94 -0.41 12.71 -8.18
CA GLY A 94 -1.09 12.32 -9.41
C GLY A 94 -2.22 11.32 -9.21
N ILE A 95 -2.55 10.99 -7.96
CA ILE A 95 -3.66 10.11 -7.61
C ILE A 95 -4.68 10.91 -6.81
N ASP A 96 -5.93 10.88 -7.26
CA ASP A 96 -7.01 11.59 -6.58
C ASP A 96 -7.75 10.63 -5.65
N LEU A 97 -7.86 11.01 -4.38
CA LEU A 97 -8.77 10.38 -3.44
C LEU A 97 -10.17 10.94 -3.67
N VAL A 98 -11.17 10.08 -3.62
CA VAL A 98 -12.57 10.49 -3.82
C VAL A 98 -13.31 10.42 -2.49
N GLU A 99 -14.38 11.18 -2.37
CA GLU A 99 -15.26 11.06 -1.21
C GLU A 99 -15.94 9.69 -1.24
N GLY A 100 -15.93 9.00 -0.10
CA GLY A 100 -16.49 7.67 0.00
C GLY A 100 -15.41 6.60 -0.14
N GLU A 101 -15.72 5.55 -0.87
CA GLU A 101 -14.84 4.39 -0.98
C GLU A 101 -13.70 4.62 -1.96
N ASN A 102 -12.49 4.35 -1.49
CA ASN A 102 -11.27 4.29 -2.28
C ASN A 102 -10.69 2.89 -2.16
N THR A 103 -9.88 2.47 -3.13
CA THR A 103 -9.31 1.12 -3.13
C THR A 103 -7.79 1.15 -3.17
N ILE A 104 -7.17 0.09 -2.65
CA ILE A 104 -5.73 -0.08 -2.67
C ILE A 104 -5.38 -1.55 -2.87
N THR A 105 -4.39 -1.82 -3.73
CA THR A 105 -3.82 -3.14 -3.96
C THR A 105 -2.30 -3.03 -4.03
N VAL A 106 -1.62 -4.15 -3.74
CA VAL A 106 -0.18 -4.27 -3.93
C VAL A 106 0.06 -5.46 -4.85
N GLU A 107 0.91 -5.27 -5.86
CA GLU A 107 1.24 -6.28 -6.85
C GLU A 107 2.72 -6.62 -6.79
N ARG A 108 3.02 -7.92 -6.80
CA ARG A 108 4.38 -8.41 -6.92
C ARG A 108 4.83 -8.29 -8.38
N ASP A 109 6.09 -7.90 -8.58
CA ASP A 109 6.70 -7.96 -9.91
C ASP A 109 6.93 -9.43 -10.28
N THR A 110 6.16 -9.93 -11.23
CA THR A 110 6.20 -11.34 -11.65
C THR A 110 7.44 -11.69 -12.46
N ASP A 111 8.25 -10.71 -12.86
CA ASP A 111 9.55 -10.93 -13.49
C ASP A 111 10.64 -11.27 -12.45
N THR A 112 10.31 -11.20 -11.17
CA THR A 112 11.21 -11.56 -10.07
C THR A 112 10.75 -12.84 -9.39
N THR A 113 11.63 -13.42 -8.57
CA THR A 113 11.27 -14.53 -7.69
C THR A 113 10.99 -14.07 -6.27
N ASP A 114 10.86 -12.76 -6.06
CA ASP A 114 10.69 -12.19 -4.74
C ASP A 114 9.42 -12.67 -4.05
N ALA A 115 9.51 -12.82 -2.74
CA ALA A 115 8.39 -13.14 -1.87
C ALA A 115 8.47 -12.22 -0.66
N PHE A 116 7.34 -11.62 -0.30
CA PHE A 116 7.30 -10.66 0.80
C PHE A 116 5.90 -10.58 1.40
N VAL A 117 5.81 -9.93 2.54
CA VAL A 117 4.51 -9.71 3.20
C VAL A 117 4.22 -8.22 3.23
N VAL A 118 2.99 -7.87 2.90
CA VAL A 118 2.44 -6.53 3.15
C VAL A 118 1.69 -6.59 4.48
N GLY A 119 2.12 -5.78 5.43
CA GLY A 119 1.48 -5.71 6.74
C GLY A 119 0.33 -4.71 6.75
N VAL A 120 0.49 -3.64 7.52
CA VAL A 120 -0.52 -2.58 7.63
C VAL A 120 -0.13 -1.42 6.73
N VAL A 121 -1.11 -0.87 6.02
CA VAL A 121 -0.96 0.37 5.26
C VAL A 121 -1.82 1.43 5.92
N VAL A 122 -1.27 2.64 6.07
CA VAL A 122 -2.01 3.80 6.56
C VAL A 122 -2.00 4.85 5.46
N VAL A 123 -3.19 5.28 5.06
CA VAL A 123 -3.34 6.36 4.08
C VAL A 123 -3.67 7.64 4.85
N HIS A 124 -2.89 8.68 4.58
CA HIS A 124 -3.03 9.98 5.24
C HIS A 124 -3.45 11.05 4.23
N TRP A 125 -4.19 12.01 4.67
CA TRP A 125 -4.55 13.20 3.88
C TRP A 125 -4.85 14.36 4.80
N LYS A 126 -4.98 15.54 4.21
CA LYS A 126 -5.49 16.72 4.89
C LYS A 126 -6.85 17.08 4.32
N GLU A 127 -7.74 17.55 5.15
CA GLU A 127 -9.11 17.89 4.78
C GLU A 127 -9.52 19.20 5.45
N PRO A 128 -10.61 19.83 4.99
CA PRO A 128 -11.11 21.04 5.65
C PRO A 128 -11.45 20.78 7.12
N ALA A 129 -10.97 21.67 7.97
CA ALA A 129 -11.20 21.57 9.41
C ALA A 129 -12.64 21.90 9.79
#